data_51007673a5bb7502ab99bd969d75f0f9
#
_entry.id   51007673a5bb7502ab99bd969d75f0f9
#
_cell.length_a   1.000
_cell.length_b   1.000
_cell.length_c   1.000
_cell.angle_alpha   90.00
_cell.angle_beta   90.00
_cell.angle_gamma   90.00
#
_symmetry.space_group_name_H-M   'P 1'
#
loop_
_entity.id
_entity.type
_entity.pdbx_description
1 polymer ?
#
loop_
_entity_poly.entity_id
_entity_poly.type
_entity_poly.pdbx_seq_one_letter_code
_entity_poly.pdbx_strand_id
1 'polypeptide(L)'
;MARESTADAVPPDGLTVGGAASAVGVTVRTLHHWDELGLASPSERTGGGHRLYDAADVARLHRVRVYRELGVPLADIGGLLDAPNDDAEQSLRRQLDQVREHIRHLEQSAEALDRLIEARRSGVLLSPEEQVAIFGESWQPSWQLGARERWGDTTQWAQSAERAAERTPEDWRRITAEVEALHADLAAALREGVRPGDERANALAERHRASISTYFDCTHSMHVCLGRTYVDDPGFRTFFEGLEPGLAGWLQDAINANALGHGVDPETATWT
;
A
#
# COMPACT_ATOMS: atom_id res chain seq x y z
N MET A 1 -49.80 -13.50 0.23
CA MET A 1 -49.89 -14.78 0.98
C MET A 1 -48.44 -15.13 1.38
N ALA A 2 -48.06 -14.76 2.57
CA ALA A 2 -46.75 -15.10 3.15
C ALA A 2 -46.84 -16.58 3.62
N ARG A 3 -45.88 -17.39 3.17
CA ARG A 3 -45.68 -18.73 3.73
C ARG A 3 -44.94 -18.53 5.05
N GLU A 4 -45.64 -18.71 6.15
CA GLU A 4 -45.04 -18.94 7.45
C GLU A 4 -44.16 -20.18 7.37
N SER A 5 -42.86 -20.00 7.58
CA SER A 5 -41.89 -21.08 7.80
C SER A 5 -42.18 -21.67 9.18
N THR A 6 -42.90 -22.77 9.22
CA THR A 6 -42.99 -23.62 10.40
C THR A 6 -41.58 -24.09 10.72
N ALA A 7 -41.02 -23.60 11.82
CA ALA A 7 -39.81 -24.17 12.40
C ALA A 7 -40.10 -25.66 12.66
N ASP A 8 -39.44 -26.57 11.93
CA ASP A 8 -39.57 -28.02 12.09
C ASP A 8 -39.17 -28.38 13.53
N ALA A 9 -40.19 -28.62 14.37
CA ALA A 9 -39.95 -29.13 15.72
C ALA A 9 -39.35 -30.54 15.58
N VAL A 10 -38.24 -30.77 16.32
CA VAL A 10 -37.61 -32.09 16.37
C VAL A 10 -38.62 -33.11 16.84
N PRO A 11 -38.88 -34.22 16.12
CA PRO A 11 -39.80 -35.25 16.55
C PRO A 11 -39.39 -35.84 17.88
N PRO A 12 -40.34 -36.37 18.71
CA PRO A 12 -40.00 -36.98 19.98
C PRO A 12 -39.06 -38.19 19.84
N ASP A 13 -39.02 -38.83 18.68
CA ASP A 13 -38.09 -39.93 18.38
C ASP A 13 -36.71 -39.47 17.85
N GLY A 14 -36.43 -38.17 17.82
CA GLY A 14 -35.19 -37.62 17.29
C GLY A 14 -35.10 -37.54 15.76
N LEU A 15 -34.08 -36.85 15.27
CA LEU A 15 -33.80 -36.73 13.81
C LEU A 15 -32.71 -37.72 13.40
N THR A 16 -32.87 -38.32 12.21
CA THR A 16 -31.78 -39.05 11.59
C THR A 16 -30.64 -38.08 11.21
N VAL A 17 -29.44 -38.60 10.93
CA VAL A 17 -28.28 -37.77 10.50
C VAL A 17 -28.63 -36.88 9.29
N GLY A 18 -29.42 -37.38 8.33
CA GLY A 18 -29.88 -36.58 7.18
C GLY A 18 -30.87 -35.49 7.60
N GLY A 19 -31.80 -35.79 8.52
CA GLY A 19 -32.72 -34.81 9.08
C GLY A 19 -32.03 -33.74 9.87
N ALA A 20 -31.08 -34.10 10.74
CA ALA A 20 -30.27 -33.16 11.51
C ALA A 20 -29.39 -32.28 10.61
N ALA A 21 -28.77 -32.87 9.57
CA ALA A 21 -27.97 -32.11 8.58
C ALA A 21 -28.82 -31.08 7.85
N SER A 22 -30.03 -31.45 7.44
CA SER A 22 -30.98 -30.55 6.78
C SER A 22 -31.46 -29.46 7.71
N ALA A 23 -31.85 -29.79 8.96
CA ALA A 23 -32.30 -28.81 9.96
C ALA A 23 -31.24 -27.78 10.31
N VAL A 24 -29.97 -28.21 10.39
CA VAL A 24 -28.84 -27.33 10.70
C VAL A 24 -28.28 -26.62 9.44
N GLY A 25 -28.65 -27.06 8.24
CA GLY A 25 -28.17 -26.46 6.97
C GLY A 25 -26.71 -26.81 6.66
N VAL A 26 -26.27 -28.03 6.98
CA VAL A 26 -24.94 -28.56 6.69
C VAL A 26 -25.00 -29.91 5.98
N THR A 27 -23.85 -30.41 5.50
CA THR A 27 -23.80 -31.74 4.90
C THR A 27 -23.72 -32.84 5.95
N VAL A 28 -24.21 -34.06 5.62
CA VAL A 28 -24.03 -35.24 6.50
C VAL A 28 -22.54 -35.49 6.78
N ARG A 29 -21.68 -35.27 5.81
CA ARG A 29 -20.21 -35.37 5.98
C ARG A 29 -19.68 -34.38 7.03
N THR A 30 -20.23 -33.18 7.07
CA THR A 30 -19.88 -32.16 8.08
C THR A 30 -20.29 -32.65 9.48
N LEU A 31 -21.51 -33.24 9.64
CA LEU A 31 -21.94 -33.78 10.93
C LEU A 31 -21.05 -34.93 11.41
N HIS A 32 -20.66 -35.83 10.50
CA HIS A 32 -19.73 -36.92 10.86
C HIS A 32 -18.37 -36.35 11.31
N HIS A 33 -17.86 -35.34 10.64
CA HIS A 33 -16.62 -34.70 11.02
C HIS A 33 -16.72 -34.00 12.40
N TRP A 34 -17.84 -33.34 12.68
CA TRP A 34 -18.09 -32.74 14.00
C TRP A 34 -18.24 -33.77 15.13
N ASP A 35 -18.84 -34.92 14.83
CA ASP A 35 -18.92 -36.07 15.72
C ASP A 35 -17.52 -36.64 16.00
N GLU A 36 -16.68 -36.84 14.99
CA GLU A 36 -15.29 -37.29 15.13
C GLU A 36 -14.43 -36.33 15.98
N LEU A 37 -14.67 -35.02 15.87
CA LEU A 37 -14.01 -34.00 16.69
C LEU A 37 -14.61 -33.85 18.11
N GLY A 38 -15.68 -34.58 18.44
CA GLY A 38 -16.36 -34.49 19.74
C GLY A 38 -17.13 -33.18 19.95
N LEU A 39 -17.37 -32.39 18.88
CA LEU A 39 -18.09 -31.11 18.98
C LEU A 39 -19.58 -31.31 19.24
N ALA A 40 -20.20 -32.26 18.53
CA ALA A 40 -21.61 -32.64 18.71
C ALA A 40 -21.83 -34.07 18.22
N SER A 41 -22.12 -34.96 19.14
CA SER A 41 -22.40 -36.37 18.90
C SER A 41 -23.88 -36.66 19.08
N PRO A 42 -24.45 -37.67 18.38
CA PRO A 42 -25.83 -38.09 18.58
C PRO A 42 -25.98 -38.71 19.98
N SER A 43 -26.99 -38.26 20.72
CA SER A 43 -27.27 -38.80 22.07
C SER A 43 -27.86 -40.20 22.04
N GLU A 44 -28.53 -40.60 20.92
CA GLU A 44 -29.23 -41.87 20.85
C GLU A 44 -28.87 -42.62 19.56
N ARG A 45 -29.28 -43.93 19.54
CA ARG A 45 -29.22 -44.78 18.35
C ARG A 45 -30.47 -45.60 18.26
N THR A 46 -30.98 -45.84 17.03
CA THR A 46 -32.08 -46.78 16.82
C THR A 46 -31.70 -48.21 17.17
N GLY A 47 -32.70 -49.10 17.32
CA GLY A 47 -32.43 -50.52 17.52
C GLY A 47 -31.61 -51.16 16.38
N GLY A 48 -31.53 -50.52 15.20
CA GLY A 48 -30.70 -50.93 14.07
C GLY A 48 -29.31 -50.22 14.05
N GLY A 49 -28.94 -49.46 15.09
CA GLY A 49 -27.63 -48.81 15.22
C GLY A 49 -27.49 -47.46 14.50
N HIS A 50 -28.53 -46.93 13.88
CA HIS A 50 -28.51 -45.65 13.23
C HIS A 50 -28.49 -44.48 14.23
N ARG A 51 -27.72 -43.43 13.92
CA ARG A 51 -27.59 -42.21 14.76
C ARG A 51 -28.92 -41.45 14.81
N LEU A 52 -29.33 -41.07 16.01
CA LEU A 52 -30.46 -40.18 16.29
C LEU A 52 -30.01 -38.96 17.05
N TYR A 53 -30.48 -37.81 16.62
CA TYR A 53 -30.17 -36.51 17.21
C TYR A 53 -31.42 -35.93 17.87
N ASP A 54 -31.42 -35.75 19.16
CA ASP A 54 -32.51 -35.13 19.88
C ASP A 54 -32.53 -33.60 19.72
N ALA A 55 -33.45 -32.93 20.41
CA ALA A 55 -33.56 -31.46 20.36
C ALA A 55 -32.32 -30.75 20.96
N ALA A 56 -31.68 -31.32 21.97
CA ALA A 56 -30.49 -30.77 22.59
C ALA A 56 -29.27 -30.91 21.67
N ASP A 57 -29.14 -32.05 20.98
CA ASP A 57 -28.12 -32.31 19.97
C ASP A 57 -28.23 -31.32 18.80
N VAL A 58 -29.45 -31.13 18.28
CA VAL A 58 -29.70 -30.18 17.18
C VAL A 58 -29.38 -28.73 17.62
N ALA A 59 -29.75 -28.34 18.83
CA ALA A 59 -29.39 -27.03 19.37
C ALA A 59 -27.87 -26.87 19.52
N ARG A 60 -27.14 -27.93 19.91
CA ARG A 60 -25.68 -27.92 19.97
C ARG A 60 -25.06 -27.80 18.59
N LEU A 61 -25.56 -28.55 17.60
CA LEU A 61 -25.13 -28.46 16.20
C LEU A 61 -25.33 -27.06 15.62
N HIS A 62 -26.45 -26.40 15.92
CA HIS A 62 -26.69 -25.00 15.53
C HIS A 62 -25.64 -24.06 16.12
N ARG A 63 -25.28 -24.22 17.40
CA ARG A 63 -24.22 -23.40 18.03
C ARG A 63 -22.87 -23.63 17.36
N VAL A 64 -22.49 -24.88 17.06
CA VAL A 64 -21.25 -25.19 16.32
C VAL A 64 -21.23 -24.45 14.98
N ARG A 65 -22.35 -24.50 14.22
CA ARG A 65 -22.47 -23.82 12.94
C ARG A 65 -22.29 -22.29 13.08
N VAL A 66 -22.99 -21.67 14.04
CA VAL A 66 -22.90 -20.21 14.28
C VAL A 66 -21.45 -19.79 14.59
N TYR A 67 -20.77 -20.49 15.51
CA TYR A 67 -19.39 -20.16 15.82
C TYR A 67 -18.46 -20.30 14.62
N ARG A 68 -18.67 -21.33 13.80
CA ARG A 68 -17.89 -21.51 12.57
C ARG A 68 -18.14 -20.41 11.55
N GLU A 69 -19.39 -19.99 11.34
CA GLU A 69 -19.75 -18.87 10.44
C GLU A 69 -19.13 -17.54 10.91
N LEU A 70 -18.93 -17.38 12.21
CA LEU A 70 -18.22 -16.25 12.82
C LEU A 70 -16.68 -16.37 12.76
N GLY A 71 -16.15 -17.42 12.11
CA GLY A 71 -14.71 -17.60 11.94
C GLY A 71 -13.98 -18.21 13.14
N VAL A 72 -14.70 -18.72 14.13
CA VAL A 72 -14.08 -19.41 15.26
C VAL A 72 -13.44 -20.73 14.78
N PRO A 73 -12.15 -21.00 15.09
CA PRO A 73 -11.51 -22.26 14.73
C PRO A 73 -12.25 -23.46 15.34
N LEU A 74 -12.41 -24.55 14.57
CA LEU A 74 -13.10 -25.75 15.06
C LEU A 74 -12.52 -26.32 16.35
N ALA A 75 -11.21 -26.22 16.52
CA ALA A 75 -10.52 -26.67 17.74
C ALA A 75 -10.96 -25.94 19.01
N ASP A 76 -11.40 -24.68 18.88
CA ASP A 76 -11.79 -23.85 20.03
C ASP A 76 -13.29 -23.93 20.35
N ILE A 77 -14.10 -24.37 19.37
CA ILE A 77 -15.57 -24.42 19.50
C ILE A 77 -15.99 -25.36 20.63
N GLY A 78 -15.34 -26.52 20.80
CA GLY A 78 -15.64 -27.47 21.86
C GLY A 78 -15.55 -26.83 23.25
N GLY A 79 -14.44 -26.13 23.50
CA GLY A 79 -14.23 -25.39 24.74
C GLY A 79 -15.29 -24.32 24.99
N LEU A 80 -15.72 -23.58 23.93
CA LEU A 80 -16.78 -22.57 24.04
C LEU A 80 -18.17 -23.15 24.33
N LEU A 81 -18.46 -24.36 23.84
CA LEU A 81 -19.75 -25.00 24.04
C LEU A 81 -19.90 -25.58 25.47
N ASP A 82 -18.80 -26.01 26.07
CA ASP A 82 -18.75 -26.73 27.33
C ASP A 82 -18.26 -25.87 28.51
N ALA A 83 -17.75 -24.66 28.22
CA ALA A 83 -17.29 -23.71 29.24
C ALA A 83 -18.45 -23.06 30.00
N PRO A 84 -18.23 -22.67 31.26
CA PRO A 84 -19.11 -21.76 31.98
C PRO A 84 -19.33 -20.46 31.12
N ASN A 85 -20.53 -19.87 31.28
CA ASN A 85 -20.91 -18.70 30.46
C ASN A 85 -19.87 -17.55 30.47
N ASP A 86 -19.25 -17.28 31.62
CA ASP A 86 -18.26 -16.20 31.78
C ASP A 86 -16.98 -16.47 30.98
N ASP A 87 -16.50 -17.71 30.95
CA ASP A 87 -15.31 -18.12 30.20
C ASP A 87 -15.59 -18.14 28.69
N ALA A 88 -16.79 -18.57 28.28
CA ALA A 88 -17.23 -18.51 26.89
C ALA A 88 -17.33 -17.08 26.40
N GLU A 89 -17.91 -16.17 27.20
CA GLU A 89 -18.00 -14.73 26.85
C GLU A 89 -16.61 -14.09 26.70
N GLN A 90 -15.68 -14.40 27.63
CA GLN A 90 -14.31 -13.89 27.55
C GLN A 90 -13.59 -14.38 26.29
N SER A 91 -13.79 -15.64 25.89
CA SER A 91 -13.21 -16.21 24.67
C SER A 91 -13.78 -15.56 23.43
N LEU A 92 -15.10 -15.33 23.37
CA LEU A 92 -15.74 -14.62 22.28
C LEU A 92 -15.29 -13.14 22.17
N ARG A 93 -15.05 -12.48 23.29
CA ARG A 93 -14.49 -11.12 23.31
C ARG A 93 -13.09 -11.10 22.71
N ARG A 94 -12.22 -12.03 23.07
CA ARG A 94 -10.88 -12.17 22.47
C ARG A 94 -10.96 -12.37 20.95
N GLN A 95 -11.87 -13.23 20.50
CA GLN A 95 -12.09 -13.45 19.06
C GLN A 95 -12.59 -12.18 18.36
N LEU A 96 -13.50 -11.45 18.97
CA LEU A 96 -14.00 -10.17 18.45
C LEU A 96 -12.87 -9.14 18.32
N ASP A 97 -11.98 -9.08 19.31
CA ASP A 97 -10.84 -8.15 19.28
C ASP A 97 -9.84 -8.52 18.19
N GLN A 98 -9.60 -9.82 17.94
CA GLN A 98 -8.78 -10.28 16.82
C GLN A 98 -9.40 -9.91 15.45
N VAL A 99 -10.71 -10.09 15.30
CA VAL A 99 -11.43 -9.69 14.06
C VAL A 99 -11.34 -8.18 13.85
N ARG A 100 -11.53 -7.37 14.89
CA ARG A 100 -11.39 -5.92 14.82
C ARG A 100 -9.97 -5.48 14.44
N GLU A 101 -8.96 -6.14 14.98
CA GLU A 101 -7.56 -5.89 14.60
C GLU A 101 -7.32 -6.21 13.12
N HIS A 102 -7.87 -7.34 12.65
CA HIS A 102 -7.76 -7.72 11.25
C HIS A 102 -8.47 -6.74 10.31
N ILE A 103 -9.65 -6.24 10.70
CA ILE A 103 -10.36 -5.20 9.96
C ILE A 103 -9.50 -3.94 9.85
N ARG A 104 -8.92 -3.45 10.97
CA ARG A 104 -8.02 -2.28 10.94
C ARG A 104 -6.83 -2.48 10.00
N HIS A 105 -6.23 -3.66 10.01
CA HIS A 105 -5.12 -3.98 9.11
C HIS A 105 -5.55 -3.99 7.63
N LEU A 106 -6.75 -4.51 7.33
CA LEU A 106 -7.30 -4.49 5.96
C LEU A 106 -7.64 -3.06 5.51
N GLU A 107 -8.19 -2.23 6.39
CA GLU A 107 -8.45 -0.81 6.14
C GLU A 107 -7.15 -0.05 5.81
N GLN A 108 -6.10 -0.24 6.62
CA GLN A 108 -4.77 0.33 6.36
C GLN A 108 -4.17 -0.15 5.02
N SER A 109 -4.38 -1.43 4.68
CA SER A 109 -3.93 -1.99 3.41
C SER A 109 -4.69 -1.40 2.23
N ALA A 110 -6.01 -1.21 2.37
CA ALA A 110 -6.83 -0.57 1.34
C ALA A 110 -6.41 0.89 1.11
N GLU A 111 -6.19 1.66 2.18
CA GLU A 111 -5.67 3.03 2.10
C GLU A 111 -4.28 3.09 1.44
N ALA A 112 -3.41 2.12 1.74
CA ALA A 112 -2.10 2.03 1.10
C ALA A 112 -2.21 1.74 -0.39
N LEU A 113 -3.14 0.85 -0.80
CA LEU A 113 -3.40 0.56 -2.20
C LEU A 113 -3.99 1.76 -2.94
N ASP A 114 -4.92 2.49 -2.33
CA ASP A 114 -5.49 3.72 -2.90
C ASP A 114 -4.38 4.77 -3.12
N ARG A 115 -3.49 4.94 -2.15
CA ARG A 115 -2.31 5.81 -2.29
C ARG A 115 -1.40 5.36 -3.44
N LEU A 116 -1.14 4.05 -3.59
CA LEU A 116 -0.35 3.50 -4.70
C LEU A 116 -1.02 3.73 -6.06
N ILE A 117 -2.34 3.61 -6.14
CA ILE A 117 -3.10 3.89 -7.37
C ILE A 117 -2.97 5.37 -7.73
N GLU A 118 -3.13 6.26 -6.76
CA GLU A 118 -3.02 7.70 -7.00
C GLU A 118 -1.57 8.11 -7.34
N ALA A 119 -0.57 7.52 -6.71
CA ALA A 119 0.83 7.72 -7.07
C ALA A 119 1.14 7.29 -8.51
N ARG A 120 0.57 6.18 -8.96
CA ARG A 120 0.70 5.77 -10.37
C ARG A 120 0.00 6.70 -11.34
N ARG A 121 -1.04 7.40 -10.91
CA ARG A 121 -1.80 8.37 -11.73
C ARG A 121 -1.11 9.74 -11.77
N SER A 122 -0.64 10.23 -10.65
CA SER A 122 -0.13 11.59 -10.47
C SER A 122 1.39 11.66 -10.30
N GLY A 123 2.06 10.55 -10.02
CA GLY A 123 3.50 10.53 -9.71
C GLY A 123 3.85 11.06 -8.30
N VAL A 124 2.86 11.50 -7.51
CA VAL A 124 3.05 12.00 -6.14
C VAL A 124 1.91 11.55 -5.22
N LEU A 125 2.26 11.06 -4.05
CA LEU A 125 1.35 10.56 -3.00
C LEU A 125 0.95 11.64 -1.99
N LEU A 126 0.63 12.82 -2.44
CA LEU A 126 0.24 13.92 -1.58
C LEU A 126 -1.14 14.41 -1.96
N SER A 127 -1.97 14.75 -0.97
CA SER A 127 -3.22 15.46 -1.23
C SER A 127 -2.95 16.82 -1.89
N PRO A 128 -3.89 17.42 -2.60
CA PRO A 128 -3.73 18.75 -3.17
C PRO A 128 -3.30 19.80 -2.12
N GLU A 129 -3.82 19.71 -0.91
CA GLU A 129 -3.48 20.60 0.21
C GLU A 129 -2.04 20.38 0.68
N GLU A 130 -1.61 19.12 0.79
CA GLU A 130 -0.24 18.78 1.14
C GLU A 130 0.75 19.19 0.03
N GLN A 131 0.37 19.06 -1.24
CA GLN A 131 1.18 19.52 -2.36
C GLN A 131 1.43 21.02 -2.28
N VAL A 132 0.40 21.82 -2.06
CA VAL A 132 0.53 23.29 -1.88
C VAL A 132 1.35 23.62 -0.66
N ALA A 133 1.14 22.93 0.47
CA ALA A 133 1.87 23.17 1.71
C ALA A 133 3.38 22.83 1.63
N ILE A 134 3.75 21.87 0.76
CA ILE A 134 5.13 21.38 0.62
C ILE A 134 5.86 22.08 -0.54
N PHE A 135 5.20 22.23 -1.68
CA PHE A 135 5.81 22.76 -2.91
C PHE A 135 5.49 24.24 -3.16
N GLY A 136 4.65 24.85 -2.31
CA GLY A 136 4.27 26.26 -2.40
C GLY A 136 3.05 26.50 -3.33
N GLU A 137 2.50 27.72 -3.23
CA GLU A 137 1.27 28.12 -3.97
C GLU A 137 1.47 28.16 -5.50
N SER A 138 2.72 28.25 -5.97
CA SER A 138 3.05 28.21 -7.41
C SER A 138 3.04 26.80 -8.00
N TRP A 139 2.91 25.77 -7.19
CA TRP A 139 2.85 24.39 -7.63
C TRP A 139 1.60 24.13 -8.49
N GLN A 140 1.80 23.57 -9.68
CA GLN A 140 0.71 23.23 -10.59
C GLN A 140 0.65 21.71 -10.80
N PRO A 141 -0.46 21.05 -10.41
CA PRO A 141 -0.66 19.62 -10.70
C PRO A 141 -0.55 19.23 -12.17
N SER A 142 -0.81 20.18 -13.07
CA SER A 142 -0.64 20.00 -14.53
C SER A 142 0.80 19.68 -14.95
N TRP A 143 1.79 20.08 -14.19
CA TRP A 143 3.19 19.74 -14.49
C TRP A 143 3.44 18.22 -14.41
N GLN A 144 2.79 17.54 -13.48
CA GLN A 144 2.87 16.08 -13.36
C GLN A 144 2.21 15.36 -14.54
N LEU A 145 1.08 15.88 -15.02
CA LEU A 145 0.41 15.35 -16.21
C LEU A 145 1.30 15.48 -17.44
N GLY A 146 1.91 16.65 -17.66
CA GLY A 146 2.84 16.88 -18.76
C GLY A 146 4.12 16.01 -18.65
N ALA A 147 4.62 15.77 -17.44
CA ALA A 147 5.74 14.86 -17.23
C ALA A 147 5.35 13.42 -17.55
N ARG A 148 4.16 12.98 -17.15
CA ARG A 148 3.63 11.65 -17.48
C ARG A 148 3.45 11.45 -18.99
N GLU A 149 2.94 12.43 -19.69
CA GLU A 149 2.79 12.35 -21.15
C GLU A 149 4.13 12.19 -21.88
N ARG A 150 5.19 12.81 -21.36
CA ARG A 150 6.54 12.76 -21.97
C ARG A 150 7.35 11.53 -21.57
N TRP A 151 7.21 11.05 -20.33
CA TRP A 151 8.11 10.05 -19.73
C TRP A 151 7.39 8.83 -19.14
N GLY A 152 6.05 8.77 -19.19
CA GLY A 152 5.23 7.76 -18.52
C GLY A 152 5.57 6.31 -18.88
N ASP A 153 6.12 6.06 -20.07
CA ASP A 153 6.52 4.73 -20.56
C ASP A 153 7.99 4.39 -20.25
N THR A 154 8.70 5.26 -19.50
CA THR A 154 10.12 5.04 -19.17
C THR A 154 10.29 4.27 -17.85
N THR A 155 11.41 3.53 -17.75
CA THR A 155 11.80 2.86 -16.49
C THR A 155 11.98 3.88 -15.36
N GLN A 156 12.48 5.07 -15.65
CA GLN A 156 12.69 6.15 -14.68
C GLN A 156 11.38 6.67 -14.09
N TRP A 157 10.32 6.74 -14.92
CA TRP A 157 8.99 7.07 -14.43
C TRP A 157 8.46 6.01 -13.45
N ALA A 158 8.62 4.72 -13.80
CA ALA A 158 8.22 3.62 -12.92
C ALA A 158 8.97 3.66 -11.58
N GLN A 159 10.30 3.86 -11.59
CA GLN A 159 11.11 4.03 -10.37
C GLN A 159 10.65 5.23 -9.54
N SER A 160 10.36 6.35 -10.20
CA SER A 160 9.88 7.56 -9.52
C SER A 160 8.53 7.32 -8.83
N ALA A 161 7.60 6.64 -9.51
CA ALA A 161 6.31 6.30 -8.94
C ALA A 161 6.43 5.33 -7.74
N GLU A 162 7.31 4.33 -7.84
CA GLU A 162 7.58 3.40 -6.73
C GLU A 162 8.16 4.12 -5.51
N ARG A 163 9.20 4.94 -5.72
CA ARG A 163 9.82 5.72 -4.64
C ARG A 163 8.88 6.74 -4.03
N ALA A 164 8.04 7.38 -4.86
CA ALA A 164 7.02 8.30 -4.38
C ALA A 164 5.97 7.61 -3.50
N ALA A 165 5.63 6.34 -3.82
CA ALA A 165 4.67 5.55 -3.08
C ALA A 165 5.10 5.21 -1.64
N GLU A 166 6.39 5.19 -1.37
CA GLU A 166 6.97 4.89 -0.06
C GLU A 166 7.15 6.12 0.83
N ARG A 167 7.02 7.34 0.27
CA ARG A 167 7.33 8.58 0.98
C ARG A 167 6.15 9.11 1.75
N THR A 168 6.45 9.55 2.96
CA THR A 168 5.53 10.29 3.82
C THR A 168 5.53 11.80 3.48
N PRO A 169 4.52 12.57 3.92
CA PRO A 169 4.55 14.04 3.82
C PRO A 169 5.80 14.69 4.48
N GLU A 170 6.35 14.07 5.52
CA GLU A 170 7.56 14.53 6.18
C GLU A 170 8.81 14.31 5.31
N ASP A 171 8.90 13.17 4.62
CA ASP A 171 9.97 12.91 3.65
C ASP A 171 9.94 13.93 2.52
N TRP A 172 8.76 14.27 2.02
CA TRP A 172 8.60 15.28 0.98
C TRP A 172 9.04 16.67 1.45
N ARG A 173 8.68 17.09 2.67
CA ARG A 173 9.15 18.38 3.23
C ARG A 173 10.67 18.43 3.33
N ARG A 174 11.29 17.33 3.80
CA ARG A 174 12.76 17.23 3.89
C ARG A 174 13.40 17.33 2.50
N ILE A 175 12.91 16.56 1.51
CA ILE A 175 13.43 16.58 0.14
C ILE A 175 13.30 17.99 -0.46
N THR A 176 12.16 18.65 -0.29
CA THR A 176 11.95 20.02 -0.76
C THR A 176 12.95 21.00 -0.13
N ALA A 177 13.14 20.95 1.18
CA ALA A 177 14.09 21.81 1.87
C ALA A 177 15.54 21.56 1.42
N GLU A 178 15.93 20.30 1.19
CA GLU A 178 17.25 19.94 0.64
C GLU A 178 17.46 20.48 -0.77
N VAL A 179 16.43 20.42 -1.63
CA VAL A 179 16.47 20.97 -3.00
C VAL A 179 16.55 22.50 -2.99
N GLU A 180 15.76 23.16 -2.15
CA GLU A 180 15.83 24.63 -1.97
C GLU A 180 17.20 25.09 -1.50
N ALA A 181 17.78 24.41 -0.51
CA ALA A 181 19.13 24.70 -0.03
C ALA A 181 20.19 24.50 -1.14
N LEU A 182 20.04 23.42 -1.95
CA LEU A 182 20.92 23.19 -3.09
C LEU A 182 20.78 24.30 -4.13
N HIS A 183 19.58 24.73 -4.47
CA HIS A 183 19.35 25.84 -5.40
C HIS A 183 20.00 27.14 -4.91
N ALA A 184 19.90 27.44 -3.61
CA ALA A 184 20.56 28.59 -3.02
C ALA A 184 22.10 28.49 -3.13
N ASP A 185 22.69 27.30 -2.89
CA ASP A 185 24.11 27.05 -3.02
C ASP A 185 24.63 27.18 -4.47
N LEU A 186 23.82 26.67 -5.46
CA LEU A 186 24.14 26.83 -6.87
C LEU A 186 24.16 28.30 -7.29
N ALA A 187 23.12 29.05 -6.93
CA ALA A 187 23.06 30.49 -7.19
C ALA A 187 24.21 31.28 -6.51
N ALA A 188 24.56 30.92 -5.28
CA ALA A 188 25.70 31.52 -4.56
C ALA A 188 27.00 31.21 -5.29
N ALA A 189 27.25 29.99 -5.71
CA ALA A 189 28.47 29.62 -6.43
C ALA A 189 28.63 30.39 -7.74
N LEU A 190 27.56 30.57 -8.50
CA LEU A 190 27.58 31.42 -9.72
C LEU A 190 27.96 32.89 -9.36
N ARG A 191 27.31 33.49 -8.38
CA ARG A 191 27.57 34.87 -7.94
C ARG A 191 28.98 35.06 -7.45
N GLU A 192 29.58 34.08 -6.80
CA GLU A 192 30.93 34.05 -6.32
C GLU A 192 31.97 33.78 -7.42
N GLY A 193 31.54 33.53 -8.64
CA GLY A 193 32.40 33.29 -9.79
C GLY A 193 33.08 31.91 -9.81
N VAL A 194 32.52 30.92 -9.12
CA VAL A 194 33.00 29.52 -9.16
C VAL A 194 32.89 29.03 -10.61
N ARG A 195 33.99 28.48 -11.14
CA ARG A 195 34.03 28.04 -12.54
C ARG A 195 33.53 26.57 -12.67
N PRO A 196 32.76 26.23 -13.72
CA PRO A 196 32.52 24.85 -14.09
C PRO A 196 33.85 24.06 -14.16
N GLY A 197 33.86 22.87 -13.54
CA GLY A 197 35.06 22.03 -13.44
C GLY A 197 35.89 22.24 -12.16
N ASP A 198 35.73 23.34 -11.43
CA ASP A 198 36.31 23.48 -10.10
C ASP A 198 35.73 22.42 -9.13
N GLU A 199 36.51 22.08 -8.09
CA GLU A 199 36.09 21.09 -7.10
C GLU A 199 34.71 21.40 -6.50
N ARG A 200 34.46 22.68 -6.17
CA ARG A 200 33.17 23.12 -5.61
C ARG A 200 32.02 23.00 -6.65
N ALA A 201 32.25 23.32 -7.91
CA ALA A 201 31.27 23.19 -8.96
C ALA A 201 30.92 21.70 -9.18
N ASN A 202 31.94 20.84 -9.24
CA ASN A 202 31.74 19.40 -9.38
C ASN A 202 30.99 18.79 -8.18
N ALA A 203 31.31 19.22 -6.96
CA ALA A 203 30.58 18.79 -5.75
C ALA A 203 29.11 19.22 -5.78
N LEU A 204 28.80 20.41 -6.28
CA LEU A 204 27.44 20.89 -6.46
C LEU A 204 26.70 20.13 -7.55
N ALA A 205 27.37 19.83 -8.68
CA ALA A 205 26.81 19.00 -9.73
C ALA A 205 26.48 17.57 -9.23
N GLU A 206 27.34 16.95 -8.40
CA GLU A 206 27.05 15.67 -7.77
C GLU A 206 25.89 15.74 -6.77
N ARG A 207 25.81 16.79 -5.96
CA ARG A 207 24.65 17.00 -5.07
C ARG A 207 23.36 17.18 -5.89
N HIS A 208 23.43 17.86 -7.02
CA HIS A 208 22.29 18.02 -7.92
C HIS A 208 21.89 16.69 -8.56
N ARG A 209 22.85 15.88 -9.04
CA ARG A 209 22.59 14.53 -9.54
C ARG A 209 21.98 13.63 -8.45
N ALA A 210 22.51 13.71 -7.23
CA ALA A 210 22.00 12.96 -6.08
C ALA A 210 20.56 13.38 -5.71
N SER A 211 20.21 14.66 -5.79
CA SER A 211 18.84 15.13 -5.56
C SER A 211 17.86 14.56 -6.59
N ILE A 212 18.25 14.45 -7.86
CA ILE A 212 17.47 13.78 -8.91
C ILE A 212 17.40 12.28 -8.63
N SER A 213 18.49 11.68 -8.14
CA SER A 213 18.55 10.26 -7.80
C SER A 213 17.62 9.87 -6.63
N THR A 214 17.04 10.83 -5.94
CA THR A 214 15.93 10.55 -5.02
C THR A 214 14.67 10.07 -5.76
N TYR A 215 14.49 10.45 -7.01
CA TYR A 215 13.32 10.08 -7.81
C TYR A 215 13.55 8.82 -8.65
N PHE A 216 14.67 8.74 -9.36
CA PHE A 216 15.07 7.58 -10.18
C PHE A 216 16.60 7.50 -10.25
N ASP A 217 17.14 6.35 -10.67
CA ASP A 217 18.59 6.17 -10.79
C ASP A 217 19.14 7.06 -11.91
N CYS A 218 19.71 8.20 -11.52
CA CYS A 218 20.25 9.19 -12.45
C CYS A 218 21.74 8.91 -12.69
N THR A 219 22.09 8.38 -13.86
CA THR A 219 23.47 8.23 -14.30
C THR A 219 24.08 9.60 -14.68
N HIS A 220 25.40 9.70 -14.78
CA HIS A 220 26.06 10.93 -15.27
C HIS A 220 25.65 11.26 -16.72
N SER A 221 25.41 10.25 -17.56
CA SER A 221 24.90 10.41 -18.92
C SER A 221 23.50 11.03 -18.95
N MET A 222 22.59 10.52 -18.10
CA MET A 222 21.25 11.12 -17.94
C MET A 222 21.32 12.54 -17.38
N HIS A 223 22.23 12.79 -16.43
CA HIS A 223 22.43 14.12 -15.85
C HIS A 223 22.86 15.15 -16.91
N VAL A 224 23.73 14.78 -17.84
CA VAL A 224 24.08 15.62 -19.01
C VAL A 224 22.84 15.92 -19.86
N CYS A 225 22.00 14.91 -20.16
CA CYS A 225 20.76 15.12 -20.90
C CYS A 225 19.81 16.09 -20.20
N LEU A 226 19.74 16.02 -18.85
CA LEU A 226 18.96 16.99 -18.08
C LEU A 226 19.55 18.39 -18.15
N GLY A 227 20.89 18.53 -18.06
CA GLY A 227 21.56 19.81 -18.20
C GLY A 227 21.24 20.51 -19.53
N ARG A 228 21.21 19.76 -20.64
CA ARG A 228 20.75 20.26 -21.95
C ARG A 228 19.29 20.74 -21.89
N THR A 229 18.41 19.94 -21.26
CA THR A 229 17.00 20.29 -21.12
C THR A 229 16.81 21.59 -20.32
N TYR A 230 17.65 21.87 -19.32
CA TYR A 230 17.56 23.09 -18.51
C TYR A 230 17.85 24.36 -19.32
N VAL A 231 18.63 24.24 -20.37
CA VAL A 231 18.93 25.37 -21.29
C VAL A 231 17.94 25.42 -22.47
N ASP A 232 17.51 24.28 -22.99
CA ASP A 232 16.72 24.20 -24.22
C ASP A 232 15.21 24.38 -23.98
N ASP A 233 14.69 23.85 -22.84
CA ASP A 233 13.27 23.98 -22.50
C ASP A 233 12.99 25.36 -21.86
N PRO A 234 12.06 26.15 -22.42
CA PRO A 234 11.76 27.49 -21.91
C PRO A 234 11.27 27.50 -20.44
N GLY A 235 10.58 26.47 -19.99
CA GLY A 235 10.08 26.37 -18.62
C GLY A 235 11.22 26.20 -17.59
N PHE A 236 12.10 25.23 -17.86
CA PHE A 236 13.28 25.02 -17.01
C PHE A 236 14.23 26.20 -17.05
N ARG A 237 14.47 26.77 -18.23
CA ARG A 237 15.30 27.96 -18.33
C ARG A 237 14.73 29.10 -17.50
N THR A 238 13.45 29.42 -17.62
CA THR A 238 12.80 30.47 -16.84
C THR A 238 12.94 30.21 -15.34
N PHE A 239 12.80 28.97 -14.92
CA PHE A 239 12.95 28.59 -13.51
C PHE A 239 14.37 28.90 -12.99
N PHE A 240 15.40 28.37 -13.65
CA PHE A 240 16.80 28.57 -13.18
C PHE A 240 17.26 30.03 -13.31
N GLU A 241 16.88 30.71 -14.38
CA GLU A 241 17.16 32.16 -14.55
C GLU A 241 16.44 33.02 -13.50
N GLY A 242 15.30 32.55 -12.99
CA GLY A 242 14.59 33.20 -11.87
C GLY A 242 15.28 33.05 -10.52
N LEU A 243 16.08 31.99 -10.33
CA LEU A 243 16.91 31.81 -9.14
C LEU A 243 18.15 32.72 -9.18
N GLU A 244 18.85 32.74 -10.30
CA GLU A 244 20.00 33.60 -10.56
C GLU A 244 20.21 33.75 -12.07
N PRO A 245 20.33 34.96 -12.63
CA PRO A 245 20.63 35.15 -14.04
C PRO A 245 21.90 34.43 -14.49
N GLY A 246 21.79 33.59 -15.53
CA GLY A 246 22.87 32.78 -16.08
C GLY A 246 23.02 31.40 -15.42
N LEU A 247 22.18 31.05 -14.44
CA LEU A 247 22.32 29.81 -13.69
C LEU A 247 22.05 28.57 -14.56
N ALA A 248 21.11 28.63 -15.51
CA ALA A 248 20.82 27.51 -16.41
C ALA A 248 22.07 27.07 -17.18
N GLY A 249 22.75 28.01 -17.84
CA GLY A 249 23.98 27.75 -18.59
C GLY A 249 25.13 27.29 -17.69
N TRP A 250 25.35 28.00 -16.56
CA TRP A 250 26.39 27.61 -15.61
C TRP A 250 26.21 26.20 -15.06
N LEU A 251 24.97 25.81 -14.74
CA LEU A 251 24.65 24.48 -14.22
C LEU A 251 24.90 23.41 -15.29
N GLN A 252 24.51 23.66 -16.57
CA GLN A 252 24.82 22.77 -17.67
C GLN A 252 26.33 22.55 -17.83
N ASP A 253 27.12 23.64 -17.79
CA ASP A 253 28.57 23.56 -17.90
C ASP A 253 29.21 22.82 -16.72
N ALA A 254 28.72 23.03 -15.50
CA ALA A 254 29.18 22.31 -14.31
C ALA A 254 28.84 20.81 -14.38
N ILE A 255 27.65 20.45 -14.87
CA ILE A 255 27.24 19.07 -15.09
C ILE A 255 28.15 18.40 -16.14
N ASN A 256 28.43 19.10 -17.26
CA ASN A 256 29.29 18.60 -18.32
C ASN A 256 30.72 18.36 -17.83
N ALA A 257 31.28 19.33 -17.11
CA ALA A 257 32.63 19.19 -16.56
C ALA A 257 32.72 18.03 -15.54
N ASN A 258 31.72 17.88 -14.69
CA ASN A 258 31.65 16.78 -13.75
C ASN A 258 31.52 15.43 -14.43
N ALA A 259 30.69 15.31 -15.47
CA ALA A 259 30.51 14.11 -16.27
C ALA A 259 31.81 13.64 -16.94
N LEU A 260 32.59 14.60 -17.50
CA LEU A 260 33.93 14.33 -18.03
C LEU A 260 34.86 13.73 -16.97
N GLY A 261 34.85 14.25 -15.75
CA GLY A 261 35.61 13.69 -14.61
C GLY A 261 35.21 12.24 -14.25
N HIS A 262 34.00 11.83 -14.62
CA HIS A 262 33.49 10.48 -14.44
C HIS A 262 33.52 9.61 -15.70
N GLY A 263 34.24 10.04 -16.74
CA GLY A 263 34.43 9.27 -17.98
C GLY A 263 33.22 9.29 -18.95
N VAL A 264 32.29 10.21 -18.76
CA VAL A 264 31.16 10.42 -19.66
C VAL A 264 31.43 11.65 -20.54
N ASP A 265 31.45 11.42 -21.85
CA ASP A 265 31.57 12.49 -22.83
C ASP A 265 30.22 13.20 -23.02
N PRO A 266 30.13 14.52 -22.68
CA PRO A 266 28.88 15.26 -22.82
C PRO A 266 28.33 15.30 -24.25
N GLU A 267 29.18 15.24 -25.29
CA GLU A 267 28.70 15.31 -26.67
C GLU A 267 27.95 14.02 -27.10
N THR A 268 28.33 12.89 -26.54
CA THR A 268 27.77 11.57 -26.88
C THR A 268 26.81 11.01 -25.83
N ALA A 269 26.60 11.74 -24.71
CA ALA A 269 25.74 11.33 -23.64
C ALA A 269 24.30 11.12 -24.09
N THR A 270 23.71 10.01 -23.68
CA THR A 270 22.35 9.56 -23.99
C THR A 270 21.56 9.24 -22.73
N TRP A 271 20.25 9.13 -22.88
CA TRP A 271 19.33 8.80 -21.77
C TRP A 271 19.35 7.28 -21.51
N THR A 272 20.46 6.77 -21.01
CA THR A 272 20.64 5.32 -20.70
C THR A 272 21.39 5.14 -19.37
#